data_114318b95cdb80c56f2d3adf9410f8d5
#
_entry.id   114318b95cdb80c56f2d3adf9410f8d5
#
_cell.length_a   1.000
_cell.length_b   1.000
_cell.length_c   1.000
_cell.angle_alpha   90.00
_cell.angle_beta   90.00
_cell.angle_gamma   90.00
#
_symmetry.space_group_name_H-M   'P 1'
#
loop_
_entity.id
_entity.type
_entity.pdbx_description
1 polymer ?
#
loop_
_entity_poly.entity_id
_entity_poly.type
_entity_poly.pdbx_seq_one_letter_code
_entity_poly.pdbx_strand_id
1 'polypeptide(L)'
;MEVSLVTAAGIIALAGALFHGVVGGKIYMGHIKDSELLPLTQSLSLVSWQMFTVFLLVSGATLICVAMKPDLALLAYPVLVGNALGAALFFLLGVMGHARLLKLPGMYLMGLTALLGWLGIA
;
A
#
# COMPACT_ATOMS: atom_id res chain seq x y z
N MET A 1 -15.00 7.42 17.11
CA MET A 1 -13.99 6.62 16.38
C MET A 1 -14.08 5.17 16.79
N GLU A 2 -14.11 4.27 15.84
CA GLU A 2 -14.11 2.82 16.05
C GLU A 2 -12.66 2.32 16.01
N VAL A 3 -12.02 2.25 17.18
CA VAL A 3 -10.59 1.94 17.33
C VAL A 3 -10.22 0.59 16.70
N SER A 4 -11.09 -0.40 16.81
CA SER A 4 -10.85 -1.74 16.25
C SER A 4 -10.70 -1.72 14.72
N LEU A 5 -11.51 -0.92 14.02
CA LEU A 5 -11.44 -0.80 12.57
C LEU A 5 -10.17 -0.07 12.14
N VAL A 6 -9.78 1.00 12.84
CA VAL A 6 -8.53 1.71 12.55
C VAL A 6 -7.32 0.83 12.81
N THR A 7 -7.33 0.05 13.90
CA THR A 7 -6.28 -0.92 14.20
C THR A 7 -6.18 -1.99 13.11
N ALA A 8 -7.31 -2.56 12.69
CA ALA A 8 -7.33 -3.56 11.62
C ALA A 8 -6.77 -2.99 10.31
N ALA A 9 -7.15 -1.77 9.94
CA ALA A 9 -6.60 -1.08 8.76
C ALA A 9 -5.07 -0.93 8.85
N GLY A 10 -4.57 -0.52 10.00
CA GLY A 10 -3.13 -0.39 10.25
C GLY A 10 -2.38 -1.72 10.13
N ILE A 11 -2.92 -2.78 10.71
CA ILE A 11 -2.34 -4.14 10.63
C ILE A 11 -2.30 -4.62 9.18
N ILE A 12 -3.38 -4.42 8.42
CA ILE A 12 -3.44 -4.79 6.99
C ILE A 12 -2.37 -4.03 6.20
N ALA A 13 -2.20 -2.74 6.42
CA ALA A 13 -1.17 -1.95 5.76
C ALA A 13 0.24 -2.43 6.10
N LEU A 14 0.54 -2.74 7.37
CA LEU A 14 1.84 -3.27 7.79
C LEU A 14 2.11 -4.66 7.22
N ALA A 15 1.13 -5.55 7.22
CA ALA A 15 1.24 -6.86 6.60
C ALA A 15 1.47 -6.73 5.08
N GLY A 16 0.78 -5.81 4.44
CA GLY A 16 0.97 -5.47 3.03
C GLY A 16 2.38 -4.94 2.74
N ALA A 17 2.92 -4.09 3.61
CA ALA A 17 4.28 -3.59 3.51
C ALA A 17 5.31 -4.72 3.57
N LEU A 18 5.18 -5.62 4.52
CA LEU A 18 6.07 -6.76 4.67
C LEU A 18 6.01 -7.68 3.44
N PHE A 19 4.81 -8.01 2.99
CA PHE A 19 4.61 -8.83 1.79
C PHE A 19 5.18 -8.15 0.55
N HIS A 20 4.87 -6.87 0.33
CA HIS A 20 5.33 -6.11 -0.82
C HIS A 20 6.85 -5.96 -0.83
N GLY A 21 7.46 -5.58 0.29
CA GLY A 21 8.89 -5.33 0.38
C GLY A 21 9.73 -6.60 0.29
N VAL A 22 9.33 -7.67 0.96
CA VAL A 22 10.10 -8.93 1.03
C VAL A 22 9.72 -9.87 -0.10
N VAL A 23 8.48 -10.35 -0.13
CA VAL A 23 8.06 -11.37 -1.10
C VAL A 23 7.92 -10.77 -2.50
N GLY A 24 7.15 -9.71 -2.64
CA GLY A 24 6.95 -9.04 -3.92
C GLY A 24 8.24 -8.43 -4.46
N GLY A 25 9.07 -7.87 -3.57
CA GLY A 25 10.38 -7.31 -3.94
C GLY A 25 11.32 -8.36 -4.53
N LYS A 26 11.41 -9.54 -3.93
CA LYS A 26 12.20 -10.65 -4.47
C LYS A 26 11.75 -11.07 -5.88
N ILE A 27 10.44 -11.23 -6.06
CA ILE A 27 9.88 -11.67 -7.34
C ILE A 27 10.07 -10.60 -8.40
N TYR A 28 9.67 -9.37 -8.11
CA TYR A 28 9.74 -8.25 -9.06
C TYR A 28 11.19 -7.94 -9.45
N MET A 29 12.07 -7.78 -8.47
CA MET A 29 13.48 -7.45 -8.73
C MET A 29 14.23 -8.61 -9.36
N GLY A 30 13.80 -9.86 -9.14
CA GLY A 30 14.32 -11.01 -9.86
C GLY A 30 14.11 -10.88 -11.38
N HIS A 31 12.91 -10.50 -11.80
CA HIS A 31 12.62 -10.24 -13.22
C HIS A 31 13.39 -9.04 -13.76
N ILE A 32 13.49 -7.95 -12.99
CA ILE A 32 14.24 -6.75 -13.39
C ILE A 32 15.74 -7.06 -13.55
N LYS A 33 16.34 -7.81 -12.62
CA LYS A 33 17.73 -8.19 -12.65
C LYS A 33 18.08 -9.04 -13.89
N ASP A 34 17.17 -9.90 -14.30
CA ASP A 34 17.35 -10.79 -15.46
C ASP A 34 16.94 -10.12 -16.79
N SER A 35 16.51 -8.85 -16.74
CA SER A 35 16.12 -8.09 -17.94
C SER A 35 17.31 -7.42 -18.60
N GLU A 36 17.09 -6.97 -19.85
CA GLU A 36 18.08 -6.20 -20.63
C GLU A 36 18.05 -4.69 -20.32
N LEU A 37 17.37 -4.28 -19.25
CA LEU A 37 17.33 -2.88 -18.84
C LEU A 37 18.70 -2.37 -18.42
N LEU A 38 18.97 -1.10 -18.69
CA LEU A 38 20.18 -0.43 -18.24
C LEU A 38 20.34 -0.52 -16.72
N PRO A 39 21.56 -0.59 -16.18
CA PRO A 39 21.80 -0.67 -14.73
C PRO A 39 21.11 0.44 -13.93
N LEU A 40 21.10 1.67 -14.44
CA LEU A 40 20.39 2.79 -13.78
C LEU A 40 18.89 2.53 -13.72
N THR A 41 18.29 2.03 -14.81
CA THR A 41 16.86 1.71 -14.85
C THR A 41 16.52 0.59 -13.86
N GLN A 42 17.38 -0.41 -13.73
CA GLN A 42 17.22 -1.47 -12.73
C GLN A 42 17.24 -0.90 -11.30
N SER A 43 18.16 -0.01 -10.99
CA SER A 43 18.27 0.64 -9.69
C SER A 43 17.07 1.54 -9.40
N LEU A 44 16.60 2.30 -10.38
CA LEU A 44 15.40 3.13 -10.25
C LEU A 44 14.13 2.28 -10.06
N SER A 45 14.06 1.12 -10.70
CA SER A 45 12.98 0.16 -10.48
C SER A 45 12.97 -0.34 -9.04
N LEU A 46 14.13 -0.62 -8.46
CA LEU A 46 14.24 -1.00 -7.05
C LEU A 46 13.76 0.12 -6.13
N VAL A 47 14.21 1.35 -6.36
CA VAL A 47 13.77 2.52 -5.58
C VAL A 47 12.26 2.69 -5.69
N SER A 48 11.71 2.65 -6.89
CA SER A 48 10.27 2.82 -7.12
C SER A 48 9.46 1.73 -6.41
N TRP A 49 9.90 0.49 -6.47
CA TRP A 49 9.24 -0.62 -5.77
C TRP A 49 9.27 -0.41 -4.25
N GLN A 50 10.42 -0.07 -3.70
CA GLN A 50 10.58 0.09 -2.26
C GLN A 50 9.98 1.41 -1.73
N MET A 51 9.84 2.43 -2.55
CA MET A 51 9.08 3.64 -2.16
C MET A 51 7.62 3.30 -1.84
N PHE A 52 7.04 2.35 -2.57
CA PHE A 52 5.71 1.88 -2.25
C PHE A 52 5.67 1.09 -0.94
N THR A 53 6.70 0.29 -0.65
CA THR A 53 6.86 -0.37 0.66
C THR A 53 6.92 0.66 1.79
N VAL A 54 7.71 1.74 1.61
CA VAL A 54 7.80 2.85 2.57
C VAL A 54 6.43 3.49 2.79
N PHE A 55 5.69 3.76 1.71
CA PHE A 55 4.34 4.30 1.79
C PHE A 55 3.41 3.42 2.63
N LEU A 56 3.45 2.10 2.42
CA LEU A 56 2.63 1.15 3.19
C LEU A 56 3.05 1.10 4.66
N LEU A 57 4.36 1.16 4.96
CA LEU A 57 4.87 1.23 6.33
C LEU A 57 4.38 2.49 7.05
N VAL A 58 4.51 3.64 6.40
CA VAL A 58 4.03 4.92 6.96
C VAL A 58 2.52 4.87 7.15
N SER A 59 1.77 4.32 6.19
CA SER A 59 0.32 4.14 6.31
C SER A 59 -0.05 3.33 7.55
N GLY A 60 0.56 2.17 7.72
CA GLY A 60 0.27 1.29 8.85
C GLY A 60 0.68 1.90 10.19
N ALA A 61 1.89 2.47 10.28
CA ALA A 61 2.36 3.13 11.49
C ALA A 61 1.46 4.31 11.90
N THR A 62 1.04 5.13 10.94
CA THR A 62 0.13 6.25 11.20
C THR A 62 -1.21 5.76 11.74
N LEU A 63 -1.82 4.75 11.11
CA LEU A 63 -3.11 4.23 11.54
C LEU A 63 -3.04 3.58 12.94
N ILE A 64 -1.97 2.86 13.24
CA ILE A 64 -1.76 2.31 14.61
C ILE A 64 -1.58 3.45 15.62
N CYS A 65 -0.81 4.49 15.27
CA CYS A 65 -0.65 5.65 16.13
C CYS A 65 -1.99 6.36 16.41
N VAL A 66 -2.81 6.54 15.37
CA VAL A 66 -4.16 7.14 15.49
C VAL A 66 -5.07 6.25 16.35
N ALA A 67 -5.02 4.94 16.20
CA ALA A 67 -5.80 4.01 17.02
C ALA A 67 -5.43 4.12 18.51
N MET A 68 -4.15 4.35 18.82
CA MET A 68 -3.66 4.54 20.20
C MET A 68 -3.93 5.95 20.75
N LYS A 69 -4.01 6.94 19.86
CA LYS A 69 -4.19 8.36 20.20
C LYS A 69 -5.27 8.99 19.31
N PRO A 70 -6.56 8.84 19.66
CA PRO A 70 -7.66 9.33 18.84
C PRO A 70 -7.61 10.82 18.50
N ASP A 71 -6.97 11.62 19.34
CA ASP A 71 -6.79 13.06 19.10
C ASP A 71 -5.98 13.35 17.83
N LEU A 72 -5.26 12.36 17.33
CA LEU A 72 -4.48 12.45 16.09
C LEU A 72 -5.24 11.98 14.84
N ALA A 73 -6.57 11.83 14.92
CA ALA A 73 -7.39 11.29 13.82
C ALA A 73 -7.17 12.01 12.48
N LEU A 74 -6.86 13.31 12.49
CA LEU A 74 -6.59 14.08 11.29
C LEU A 74 -5.40 13.54 10.47
N LEU A 75 -4.43 12.89 11.13
CA LEU A 75 -3.28 12.30 10.45
C LEU A 75 -3.65 11.09 9.58
N ALA A 76 -4.80 10.48 9.84
CA ALA A 76 -5.26 9.35 9.05
C ALA A 76 -5.70 9.75 7.63
N TYR A 77 -6.25 10.95 7.44
CA TYR A 77 -6.85 11.34 6.16
C TYR A 77 -5.90 11.24 4.96
N PRO A 78 -4.69 11.83 4.99
CA PRO A 78 -3.77 11.70 3.85
C PRO A 78 -3.42 10.24 3.53
N VAL A 79 -3.25 9.44 4.57
CA VAL A 79 -2.92 8.02 4.45
C VAL A 79 -4.08 7.24 3.82
N LEU A 80 -5.30 7.48 4.28
CA LEU A 80 -6.50 6.81 3.75
C LEU A 80 -6.79 7.22 2.32
N VAL A 81 -6.65 8.51 2.00
CA VAL A 81 -6.78 9.02 0.63
C VAL A 81 -5.73 8.39 -0.28
N GLY A 82 -4.47 8.33 0.17
CA GLY A 82 -3.39 7.69 -0.60
C GLY A 82 -3.68 6.22 -0.90
N ASN A 83 -4.16 5.45 0.09
CA ASN A 83 -4.54 4.05 -0.12
C ASN A 83 -5.74 3.91 -1.06
N ALA A 84 -6.76 4.77 -0.93
CA ALA A 84 -7.92 4.77 -1.82
C ALA A 84 -7.53 5.09 -3.27
N LEU A 85 -6.68 6.11 -3.47
CA LEU A 85 -6.19 6.47 -4.80
C LEU A 85 -5.27 5.39 -5.38
N GLY A 86 -4.46 4.74 -4.56
CA GLY A 86 -3.65 3.59 -4.98
C GLY A 86 -4.51 2.44 -5.48
N ALA A 87 -5.56 2.07 -4.73
CA ALA A 87 -6.51 1.05 -5.15
C ALA A 87 -7.23 1.45 -6.45
N ALA A 88 -7.68 2.71 -6.54
CA ALA A 88 -8.32 3.25 -7.74
C ALA A 88 -7.39 3.20 -8.97
N LEU A 89 -6.10 3.49 -8.78
CA LEU A 89 -5.10 3.43 -9.86
C LEU A 89 -4.97 2.00 -10.41
N PHE A 90 -4.87 1.00 -9.54
CA PHE A 90 -4.84 -0.41 -9.97
C PHE A 90 -6.09 -0.80 -10.74
N PHE A 91 -7.25 -0.40 -10.23
CA PHE A 91 -8.52 -0.67 -10.91
C PHE A 91 -8.59 0.00 -12.28
N LEU A 92 -8.27 1.29 -12.35
CA LEU A 92 -8.32 2.07 -13.59
C LEU A 92 -7.37 1.48 -14.64
N LEU A 93 -6.12 1.23 -14.30
CA LEU A 93 -5.16 0.61 -15.20
C LEU A 93 -5.56 -0.81 -15.58
N GLY A 94 -6.14 -1.55 -14.64
CA GLY A 94 -6.65 -2.90 -14.88
C GLY A 94 -7.71 -2.94 -15.97
N VAL A 95 -8.66 -2.00 -15.94
CA VAL A 95 -9.73 -1.94 -16.96
C VAL A 95 -9.27 -1.27 -18.25
N MET A 96 -8.17 -0.54 -18.23
CA MET A 96 -7.58 0.15 -19.40
C MET A 96 -6.61 -0.74 -20.21
N GLY A 97 -6.55 -2.02 -19.97
CA GLY A 97 -5.72 -2.95 -20.73
C GLY A 97 -4.66 -3.70 -19.91
N HIS A 98 -4.53 -3.40 -18.62
CA HIS A 98 -3.59 -4.06 -17.71
C HIS A 98 -4.32 -5.04 -16.75
N ALA A 99 -5.16 -5.90 -17.30
CA ALA A 99 -6.09 -6.77 -16.55
C ALA A 99 -5.40 -7.64 -15.48
N ARG A 100 -4.13 -7.97 -15.65
CA ARG A 100 -3.36 -8.75 -14.65
C ARG A 100 -3.22 -8.02 -13.31
N LEU A 101 -3.27 -6.68 -13.30
CA LEU A 101 -3.22 -5.88 -12.07
C LEU A 101 -4.41 -6.17 -11.16
N LEU A 102 -5.58 -6.50 -11.73
CA LEU A 102 -6.79 -6.82 -10.96
C LEU A 102 -6.68 -8.12 -10.16
N LYS A 103 -5.70 -8.97 -10.47
CA LYS A 103 -5.43 -10.25 -9.78
C LYS A 103 -4.40 -10.11 -8.66
N LEU A 104 -3.74 -8.96 -8.57
CA LEU A 104 -2.74 -8.73 -7.53
C LEU A 104 -3.40 -8.34 -6.20
N PRO A 105 -2.83 -8.75 -5.07
CA PRO A 105 -3.39 -8.44 -3.75
C PRO A 105 -3.33 -6.96 -3.38
N GLY A 106 -2.45 -6.17 -4.01
CA GLY A 106 -2.20 -4.77 -3.66
C GLY A 106 -3.45 -3.89 -3.72
N MET A 107 -4.24 -4.00 -4.79
CA MET A 107 -5.50 -3.25 -4.94
C MET A 107 -6.47 -3.53 -3.79
N TYR A 108 -6.64 -4.81 -3.46
CA TYR A 108 -7.59 -5.24 -2.42
C TYR A 108 -7.10 -4.85 -1.02
N LEU A 109 -5.81 -4.99 -0.74
CA LEU A 109 -5.22 -4.60 0.55
C LEU A 109 -5.31 -3.10 0.77
N MET A 110 -4.96 -2.28 -0.23
CA MET A 110 -5.09 -0.82 -0.13
C MET A 110 -6.54 -0.39 -0.03
N GLY A 111 -7.43 -0.97 -0.82
CA GLY A 111 -8.85 -0.69 -0.77
C GLY A 111 -9.47 -1.03 0.58
N LEU A 112 -9.10 -2.17 1.14
CA LEU A 112 -9.58 -2.60 2.46
C LEU A 112 -9.01 -1.71 3.58
N THR A 113 -7.72 -1.34 3.51
CA THR A 113 -7.11 -0.38 4.44
C THR A 113 -7.86 0.95 4.43
N ALA A 114 -8.14 1.49 3.25
CA ALA A 114 -8.88 2.74 3.10
C ALA A 114 -10.29 2.63 3.65
N LEU A 115 -11.02 1.57 3.30
CA LEU A 115 -12.40 1.36 3.72
C LEU A 115 -12.51 1.22 5.25
N LEU A 116 -11.75 0.31 5.84
CA LEU A 116 -11.80 0.07 7.28
C LEU A 116 -11.32 1.29 8.07
N GLY A 117 -10.25 1.92 7.62
CA GLY A 117 -9.74 3.13 8.25
C GLY A 117 -10.76 4.27 8.18
N TRP A 118 -11.40 4.47 7.04
CA TRP A 118 -12.42 5.50 6.86
C TRP A 118 -13.64 5.26 7.76
N LEU A 119 -14.16 4.04 7.76
CA LEU A 119 -15.28 3.68 8.64
C LEU A 119 -14.89 3.81 10.12
N GLY A 120 -13.64 3.56 10.46
CA GLY A 120 -13.17 3.65 11.83
C GLY A 120 -13.02 5.08 12.33
N ILE A 121 -12.63 6.03 11.49
CA ILE A 121 -12.48 7.45 11.90
C ILE A 121 -13.76 8.26 11.76
N ALA A 122 -14.73 7.77 11.00
CA ALA A 122 -15.99 8.45 10.74
C ALA A 122 -16.86 8.60 12.00
#